data_5716e90aecbbbef8fbe16539fa4555ee
#
_entry.id   5716e90aecbbbef8fbe16539fa4555ee
#
_cell.length_a   1.000
_cell.length_b   1.000
_cell.length_c   1.000
_cell.angle_alpha   90.00
_cell.angle_beta   90.00
_cell.angle_gamma   90.00
#
_symmetry.space_group_name_H-M   'P 1'
#
loop_
_entity.id
_entity.type
_entity.pdbx_description
1 polymer ?
#
loop_
_entity_poly.entity_id
_entity_poly.type
_entity_poly.pdbx_seq_one_letter_code
_entity_poly.pdbx_strand_id
1 'polypeptide(L)'
;MKNKEGACITSVSVILPAYNEATEIEKTVSITAETLSKITDRFEIIIAEDGSTDGTDRIASMLSKKYAYVIHLHSDERSGRGKALNRAFKVASGEALCYIDVDLATDMKHMEKLIRAVSIEGYDFATGSRIMPESDAKRPFKREFASRGYNYLVRFFLRSKLYDHQCGFKAFRREALFDILDEIKNLHWFWDTELLVRAQHKGYLILEFPVFWRHGGSSKVNLVKDVKGMGAEIFRLWRELYSLKLISGNGKVILTAILALLILTFVATFLGSSDILDNLKHASFETLALASLVYCISWPLRGIRFQQILKRLGNNYGLGFLTGSIFISQSANVILPARIGDLSRMYILKKSKDLSLTTSFSSITVERVFDVVAITSIAMLASSGAASHFELPPWMNSKIKLSGFAVIVFFAILFAISFREGCTKKGIASKVSKKENSSGRYLEKIKNFASTFLHQMSIVAVCPSAFLTVTISSLLIWVMDILTCYLVLKAFPSTGINLSSTYMISLIFLAVAIGNIAKTFPITPGAIGTYEVALTAVFGLGGINPQIAFTVAVIDHIIKNAITLIGGVFALSGTDLSLKEVLFANTETLN
;
A
#
# COMPACT_ATOMS: atom_id res chain seq x y z
N MET A 1 1.33 -37.24 7.96
CA MET A 1 1.45 -36.67 9.32
C MET A 1 2.02 -37.77 10.22
N LYS A 2 3.34 -37.73 10.52
CA LYS A 2 3.94 -38.64 11.49
C LYS A 2 3.89 -37.98 12.86
N ASN A 3 3.22 -38.59 13.82
CA ASN A 3 3.22 -38.21 15.22
C ASN A 3 4.65 -38.14 15.73
N LYS A 4 5.11 -36.95 16.12
CA LYS A 4 6.34 -36.74 16.90
C LYS A 4 6.00 -36.76 18.40
N GLU A 5 5.42 -37.84 18.89
CA GLU A 5 5.36 -38.12 20.31
C GLU A 5 6.72 -38.67 20.75
N GLY A 6 7.47 -37.82 21.47
CA GLY A 6 8.81 -38.20 22.02
C GLY A 6 9.92 -37.15 21.86
N ALA A 7 9.70 -36.01 21.19
CA ALA A 7 10.73 -34.97 21.12
C ALA A 7 10.80 -34.21 22.44
N CYS A 8 11.90 -34.40 23.20
CA CYS A 8 12.19 -33.69 24.44
C CYS A 8 12.73 -32.29 24.14
N ILE A 9 12.33 -31.29 24.90
CA ILE A 9 12.94 -29.95 24.86
C ILE A 9 14.35 -30.05 25.37
N THR A 10 15.35 -29.75 24.51
CA THR A 10 16.76 -30.09 24.78
C THR A 10 17.41 -29.09 25.74
N SER A 11 17.44 -27.81 25.41
CA SER A 11 18.00 -26.76 26.27
C SER A 11 17.42 -25.39 25.93
N VAL A 12 17.19 -24.56 26.95
CA VAL A 12 16.55 -23.25 26.83
C VAL A 12 17.37 -22.16 27.49
N SER A 13 17.63 -21.06 26.76
CA SER A 13 18.16 -19.82 27.32
C SER A 13 17.09 -18.76 27.33
N VAL A 14 16.79 -18.19 28.50
CA VAL A 14 15.87 -17.05 28.63
C VAL A 14 16.64 -15.80 28.98
N ILE A 15 16.53 -14.79 28.14
CA ILE A 15 17.17 -13.49 28.31
C ILE A 15 16.19 -12.51 28.96
N LEU A 16 16.66 -11.82 29.98
CA LEU A 16 15.98 -10.75 30.70
C LEU A 16 16.71 -9.43 30.44
N PRO A 17 16.31 -8.59 29.46
CA PRO A 17 16.92 -7.28 29.26
C PRO A 17 16.50 -6.34 30.39
N ALA A 18 17.45 -5.90 31.22
CA ALA A 18 17.20 -5.11 32.43
C ALA A 18 17.85 -3.72 32.36
N TYR A 19 17.08 -2.68 32.66
CA TYR A 19 17.54 -1.32 32.86
C TYR A 19 16.69 -0.64 33.93
N ASN A 20 17.25 -0.39 35.10
CA ASN A 20 16.56 0.15 36.27
C ASN A 20 15.32 -0.67 36.65
N GLU A 21 15.54 -1.95 36.94
CA GLU A 21 14.53 -2.94 37.31
C GLU A 21 14.78 -3.58 38.68
N ALA A 22 15.43 -2.85 39.60
CA ALA A 22 15.86 -3.37 40.92
C ALA A 22 14.70 -3.97 41.72
N THR A 23 13.48 -3.44 41.57
CA THR A 23 12.29 -3.91 42.32
C THR A 23 11.70 -5.20 41.78
N GLU A 24 11.90 -5.50 40.49
CA GLU A 24 11.23 -6.63 39.84
C GLU A 24 12.14 -7.79 39.48
N ILE A 25 13.45 -7.54 39.28
CA ILE A 25 14.38 -8.54 38.69
C ILE A 25 14.48 -9.83 39.50
N GLU A 26 14.54 -9.78 40.85
CA GLU A 26 14.63 -10.97 41.68
C GLU A 26 13.38 -11.84 41.60
N LYS A 27 12.20 -11.22 41.65
CA LYS A 27 10.92 -11.88 41.49
C LYS A 27 10.78 -12.50 40.08
N THR A 28 11.20 -11.77 39.06
CA THR A 28 11.18 -12.25 37.67
C THR A 28 12.05 -13.44 37.44
N VAL A 29 13.28 -13.45 37.97
CA VAL A 29 14.16 -14.61 37.92
C VAL A 29 13.55 -15.82 38.61
N SER A 30 12.96 -15.63 39.80
CA SER A 30 12.32 -16.72 40.56
C SER A 30 11.15 -17.34 39.81
N ILE A 31 10.22 -16.51 39.28
CA ILE A 31 9.05 -16.99 38.53
C ILE A 31 9.48 -17.66 37.22
N THR A 32 10.48 -17.10 36.53
CA THR A 32 11.01 -17.68 35.29
C THR A 32 11.65 -19.05 35.55
N ALA A 33 12.47 -19.18 36.59
CA ALA A 33 13.07 -20.45 36.96
C ALA A 33 12.04 -21.50 37.35
N GLU A 34 11.05 -21.14 38.18
CA GLU A 34 9.93 -22.03 38.52
C GLU A 34 9.13 -22.48 37.29
N THR A 35 8.89 -21.58 36.34
CA THR A 35 8.18 -21.91 35.10
C THR A 35 9.02 -22.85 34.24
N LEU A 36 10.32 -22.55 34.05
CA LEU A 36 11.22 -23.35 33.21
C LEU A 36 11.46 -24.74 33.76
N SER A 37 11.57 -24.89 35.10
CA SER A 37 11.76 -26.19 35.73
C SER A 37 10.60 -27.17 35.52
N LYS A 38 9.40 -26.66 35.17
CA LYS A 38 8.25 -27.48 34.79
C LYS A 38 8.28 -27.89 33.30
N ILE A 39 9.14 -27.26 32.50
CA ILE A 39 9.20 -27.44 31.04
C ILE A 39 10.42 -28.25 30.64
N THR A 40 11.60 -28.01 31.27
CA THR A 40 12.88 -28.67 30.96
C THR A 40 13.82 -28.63 32.13
N ASP A 41 14.66 -29.68 32.23
CA ASP A 41 15.75 -29.76 33.25
C ASP A 41 17.00 -28.96 32.83
N ARG A 42 17.09 -28.53 31.56
CA ARG A 42 18.27 -27.83 31.01
C ARG A 42 17.90 -26.43 30.62
N PHE A 43 18.07 -25.48 31.52
CA PHE A 43 17.81 -24.07 31.22
C PHE A 43 18.84 -23.16 31.87
N GLU A 44 19.00 -21.98 31.34
CA GLU A 44 19.72 -20.85 31.91
C GLU A 44 18.91 -19.56 31.76
N ILE A 45 19.14 -18.63 32.68
CA ILE A 45 18.54 -17.30 32.68
C ILE A 45 19.68 -16.27 32.58
N ILE A 46 19.65 -15.45 31.54
CA ILE A 46 20.68 -14.44 31.30
C ILE A 46 20.10 -13.07 31.59
N ILE A 47 20.57 -12.43 32.64
CA ILE A 47 20.22 -11.04 32.95
C ILE A 47 21.14 -10.14 32.13
N ALA A 48 20.59 -9.52 31.09
CA ALA A 48 21.29 -8.57 30.20
C ALA A 48 21.11 -7.15 30.74
N GLU A 49 21.90 -6.80 31.74
CA GLU A 49 21.85 -5.48 32.37
C GLU A 49 22.56 -4.43 31.49
N ASP A 50 21.95 -3.24 31.35
CA ASP A 50 22.33 -2.21 30.37
C ASP A 50 22.54 -0.85 31.05
N GLY A 51 23.53 -0.73 31.95
CA GLY A 51 23.94 0.51 32.58
C GLY A 51 22.92 1.07 33.58
N SER A 52 22.39 0.23 34.45
CA SER A 52 21.41 0.64 35.47
C SER A 52 22.05 1.47 36.58
N THR A 53 21.29 2.36 37.16
CA THR A 53 21.72 3.29 38.23
C THR A 53 20.96 3.11 39.55
N ASP A 54 20.00 2.18 39.60
CA ASP A 54 19.10 1.94 40.74
C ASP A 54 19.50 0.73 41.62
N GLY A 55 20.63 0.10 41.30
CA GLY A 55 21.10 -1.10 41.99
C GLY A 55 20.70 -2.42 41.36
N THR A 56 20.09 -2.42 40.19
CA THR A 56 19.78 -3.63 39.42
C THR A 56 21.01 -4.49 39.17
N ASP A 57 22.17 -3.87 38.86
CA ASP A 57 23.47 -4.51 38.64
C ASP A 57 23.91 -5.36 39.86
N ARG A 58 23.76 -4.80 41.07
CA ARG A 58 24.10 -5.48 42.32
C ARG A 58 23.22 -6.68 42.57
N ILE A 59 21.90 -6.53 42.38
CA ILE A 59 20.94 -7.63 42.55
C ILE A 59 21.22 -8.73 41.52
N ALA A 60 21.44 -8.39 40.25
CA ALA A 60 21.79 -9.35 39.21
C ALA A 60 23.08 -10.11 39.52
N SER A 61 24.10 -9.42 40.02
CA SER A 61 25.35 -10.04 40.48
C SER A 61 25.15 -10.99 41.69
N MET A 62 24.28 -10.63 42.63
CA MET A 62 23.93 -11.52 43.74
C MET A 62 23.19 -12.76 43.25
N LEU A 63 22.24 -12.61 42.34
CA LEU A 63 21.48 -13.74 41.79
C LEU A 63 22.38 -14.70 41.00
N SER A 64 23.33 -14.21 40.22
CA SER A 64 24.27 -15.06 39.48
C SER A 64 25.24 -15.83 40.38
N LYS A 65 25.57 -15.29 41.55
CA LYS A 65 26.35 -16.01 42.56
C LYS A 65 25.52 -17.04 43.32
N LYS A 66 24.22 -16.77 43.52
CA LYS A 66 23.32 -17.63 44.29
C LYS A 66 22.82 -18.82 43.48
N TYR A 67 22.61 -18.65 42.19
CA TYR A 67 22.00 -19.66 41.32
C TYR A 67 22.91 -19.99 40.13
N ALA A 68 23.32 -21.23 40.00
CA ALA A 68 24.19 -21.69 38.92
C ALA A 68 23.60 -21.56 37.50
N TYR A 69 22.27 -21.50 37.40
CA TYR A 69 21.55 -21.29 36.14
C TYR A 69 21.33 -19.81 35.78
N VAL A 70 21.85 -18.86 36.60
CA VAL A 70 21.73 -17.42 36.33
C VAL A 70 23.07 -16.85 35.89
N ILE A 71 23.08 -16.20 34.75
CA ILE A 71 24.22 -15.48 34.18
C ILE A 71 23.92 -13.98 34.22
N HIS A 72 24.87 -13.20 34.76
CA HIS A 72 24.78 -11.74 34.74
C HIS A 72 25.73 -11.14 33.72
N LEU A 73 25.19 -10.41 32.75
CA LEU A 73 25.95 -9.62 31.77
C LEU A 73 25.80 -8.16 32.09
N HIS A 74 26.85 -7.54 32.61
CA HIS A 74 26.91 -6.12 32.97
C HIS A 74 27.34 -5.23 31.80
N SER A 75 26.88 -3.98 31.80
CA SER A 75 27.36 -2.88 30.95
C SER A 75 27.49 -1.62 31.77
N ASP A 76 28.66 -0.98 31.72
CA ASP A 76 28.90 0.27 32.45
C ASP A 76 28.01 1.43 31.95
N GLU A 77 27.68 1.42 30.64
CA GLU A 77 26.88 2.46 30.01
C GLU A 77 25.64 1.88 29.32
N ARG A 78 24.59 2.68 29.28
CA ARG A 78 23.35 2.35 28.59
C ARG A 78 23.55 2.32 27.08
N SER A 79 23.54 1.15 26.50
CA SER A 79 23.79 0.92 25.06
C SER A 79 22.52 0.71 24.23
N GLY A 80 21.40 0.43 24.87
CA GLY A 80 20.10 0.17 24.27
C GLY A 80 19.68 -1.30 24.28
N ARG A 81 18.36 -1.52 24.39
CA ARG A 81 17.77 -2.85 24.56
C ARG A 81 18.21 -3.86 23.50
N GLY A 82 18.21 -3.46 22.22
CA GLY A 82 18.63 -4.37 21.14
C GLY A 82 20.09 -4.78 21.25
N LYS A 83 20.99 -3.88 21.69
CA LYS A 83 22.40 -4.20 21.90
C LYS A 83 22.60 -5.14 23.09
N ALA A 84 21.84 -4.94 24.17
CA ALA A 84 21.84 -5.84 25.31
C ALA A 84 21.38 -7.25 24.93
N LEU A 85 20.29 -7.36 24.13
CA LEU A 85 19.81 -8.63 23.59
C LEU A 85 20.85 -9.32 22.69
N ASN A 86 21.45 -8.59 21.73
CA ASN A 86 22.49 -9.15 20.86
C ASN A 86 23.67 -9.71 21.65
N ARG A 87 24.09 -8.99 22.70
CA ARG A 87 25.19 -9.44 23.60
C ARG A 87 24.80 -10.71 24.35
N ALA A 88 23.58 -10.76 24.87
CA ALA A 88 23.08 -11.90 25.62
C ALA A 88 22.89 -13.15 24.75
N PHE A 89 22.34 -13.01 23.54
CA PHE A 89 22.21 -14.14 22.63
C PHE A 89 23.55 -14.75 22.23
N LYS A 90 24.61 -13.95 22.10
CA LYS A 90 25.96 -14.46 21.76
C LYS A 90 26.59 -15.35 22.84
N VAL A 91 26.20 -15.17 24.10
CA VAL A 91 26.69 -16.01 25.21
C VAL A 91 25.72 -17.12 25.60
N ALA A 92 24.49 -17.07 25.15
CA ALA A 92 23.47 -18.07 25.41
C ALA A 92 23.90 -19.44 24.87
N SER A 93 23.67 -20.54 25.62
CA SER A 93 24.06 -21.90 25.26
C SER A 93 22.90 -22.76 24.75
N GLY A 94 21.65 -22.38 25.02
CA GLY A 94 20.46 -23.13 24.68
C GLY A 94 20.19 -23.25 23.17
N GLU A 95 19.53 -24.32 22.78
CA GLU A 95 19.02 -24.50 21.39
C GLU A 95 17.79 -23.66 21.13
N ALA A 96 16.89 -23.52 22.10
CA ALA A 96 15.80 -22.57 22.09
C ALA A 96 16.21 -21.29 22.83
N LEU A 97 16.23 -20.18 22.13
CA LEU A 97 16.59 -18.87 22.67
C LEU A 97 15.33 -18.05 22.87
N CYS A 98 15.08 -17.59 24.07
CA CYS A 98 13.91 -16.79 24.40
C CYS A 98 14.32 -15.44 24.99
N TYR A 99 13.47 -14.43 24.85
CA TYR A 99 13.55 -13.28 25.73
C TYR A 99 12.16 -12.84 26.20
N ILE A 100 12.10 -12.33 27.43
CA ILE A 100 10.89 -11.81 28.04
C ILE A 100 11.18 -10.49 28.74
N ASP A 101 10.17 -9.61 28.81
CA ASP A 101 10.28 -8.36 29.56
C ASP A 101 10.32 -8.64 31.07
N VAL A 102 11.15 -7.89 31.81
CA VAL A 102 11.36 -8.07 33.26
C VAL A 102 10.10 -7.83 34.08
N ASP A 103 9.19 -6.98 33.60
CA ASP A 103 7.91 -6.65 34.30
C ASP A 103 6.88 -7.79 34.25
N LEU A 104 7.17 -8.92 33.58
CA LEU A 104 6.27 -10.05 33.39
C LEU A 104 4.85 -9.64 32.95
N ALA A 105 4.76 -8.57 32.14
CA ALA A 105 3.48 -8.08 31.64
C ALA A 105 2.72 -9.14 30.81
N THR A 106 3.43 -10.07 30.17
CA THR A 106 2.85 -11.25 29.52
C THR A 106 2.77 -12.42 30.49
N ASP A 107 1.63 -13.08 30.56
CA ASP A 107 1.39 -14.21 31.45
C ASP A 107 2.32 -15.38 31.12
N MET A 108 3.07 -15.83 32.11
CA MET A 108 4.06 -16.90 31.99
C MET A 108 3.47 -18.28 31.63
N LYS A 109 2.15 -18.48 31.76
CA LYS A 109 1.50 -19.71 31.28
C LYS A 109 1.68 -19.95 29.76
N HIS A 110 1.99 -18.90 29.01
CA HIS A 110 2.27 -19.01 27.58
C HIS A 110 3.71 -19.47 27.26
N MET A 111 4.59 -19.58 28.28
CA MET A 111 6.00 -19.91 28.11
C MET A 111 6.22 -21.29 27.49
N GLU A 112 5.48 -22.29 27.93
CA GLU A 112 5.57 -23.64 27.36
C GLU A 112 5.23 -23.62 25.87
N LYS A 113 4.11 -22.96 25.47
CA LYS A 113 3.72 -22.84 24.06
C LYS A 113 4.80 -22.13 23.23
N LEU A 114 5.40 -21.06 23.77
CA LEU A 114 6.45 -20.30 23.12
C LEU A 114 7.67 -21.17 22.82
N ILE A 115 8.15 -21.93 23.80
CA ILE A 115 9.33 -22.80 23.69
C ILE A 115 9.03 -23.99 22.77
N ARG A 116 7.89 -24.67 22.93
CA ARG A 116 7.50 -25.82 22.10
C ARG A 116 7.43 -25.48 20.62
N ALA A 117 6.95 -24.28 20.29
CA ALA A 117 6.86 -23.82 18.92
C ALA A 117 8.22 -23.94 18.18
N VAL A 118 9.31 -23.49 18.81
CA VAL A 118 10.64 -23.48 18.18
C VAL A 118 11.44 -24.77 18.41
N SER A 119 11.13 -25.52 19.49
CA SER A 119 11.86 -26.75 19.84
C SER A 119 11.26 -28.01 19.21
N ILE A 120 9.95 -28.07 19.04
CA ILE A 120 9.22 -29.30 18.67
C ILE A 120 8.36 -29.11 17.42
N GLU A 121 7.63 -27.99 17.32
CA GLU A 121 6.60 -27.79 16.28
C GLU A 121 7.18 -27.34 14.94
N GLY A 122 8.49 -27.06 14.88
CA GLY A 122 9.20 -26.77 13.63
C GLY A 122 9.12 -25.32 13.18
N TYR A 123 8.69 -24.40 14.06
CA TYR A 123 8.80 -22.97 13.77
C TYR A 123 10.23 -22.48 14.04
N ASP A 124 10.66 -21.51 13.27
CA ASP A 124 11.97 -20.88 13.45
C ASP A 124 11.92 -19.74 14.48
N PHE A 125 10.77 -19.05 14.51
CA PHE A 125 10.48 -17.92 15.40
C PHE A 125 9.09 -18.10 16.02
N ALA A 126 8.92 -17.67 17.25
CA ALA A 126 7.61 -17.58 17.91
C ALA A 126 7.50 -16.25 18.65
N THR A 127 6.33 -15.64 18.63
CA THR A 127 6.06 -14.36 19.30
C THR A 127 4.65 -14.33 19.87
N GLY A 128 4.51 -13.79 21.08
CA GLY A 128 3.19 -13.41 21.59
C GLY A 128 2.65 -12.19 20.83
N SER A 129 1.34 -12.08 20.76
CA SER A 129 0.64 -10.94 20.16
C SER A 129 -0.38 -10.38 21.13
N ARG A 130 -0.33 -9.06 21.32
CA ARG A 130 -1.26 -8.30 22.16
C ARG A 130 -2.41 -7.69 21.35
N ILE A 131 -2.39 -7.86 20.01
CA ILE A 131 -3.28 -7.18 19.05
C ILE A 131 -4.16 -8.17 18.30
N MET A 132 -3.88 -9.45 18.34
CA MET A 132 -4.76 -10.48 17.76
C MET A 132 -6.15 -10.45 18.38
N PRO A 133 -7.22 -10.84 17.65
CA PRO A 133 -8.61 -10.79 18.15
C PRO A 133 -8.84 -11.51 19.49
N GLU A 134 -8.12 -12.62 19.71
CA GLU A 134 -8.25 -13.45 20.92
C GLU A 134 -7.33 -13.02 22.07
N SER A 135 -6.55 -11.93 21.90
CA SER A 135 -5.65 -11.41 22.93
C SER A 135 -6.44 -10.64 23.99
N ASP A 136 -6.16 -10.89 25.27
CA ASP A 136 -6.66 -10.10 26.39
C ASP A 136 -5.57 -9.13 26.87
N ALA A 137 -5.55 -7.92 26.29
CA ALA A 137 -4.56 -6.90 26.59
C ALA A 137 -5.25 -5.61 27.07
N LYS A 138 -5.18 -5.34 28.38
CA LYS A 138 -5.73 -4.10 28.95
C LYS A 138 -4.74 -2.96 28.83
N ARG A 139 -5.01 -1.99 27.93
CA ARG A 139 -4.16 -0.83 27.63
C ARG A 139 -4.94 0.47 27.67
N PRO A 140 -4.29 1.60 28.02
CA PRO A 140 -4.85 2.92 27.79
C PRO A 140 -5.11 3.16 26.31
N PHE A 141 -6.25 3.74 25.95
CA PHE A 141 -6.71 3.96 24.56
C PHE A 141 -5.65 4.63 23.67
N LYS A 142 -4.95 5.65 24.16
CA LYS A 142 -3.88 6.35 23.40
C LYS A 142 -2.73 5.42 23.00
N ARG A 143 -2.35 4.48 23.87
CA ARG A 143 -1.29 3.50 23.60
C ARG A 143 -1.74 2.40 22.65
N GLU A 144 -2.98 1.96 22.79
CA GLU A 144 -3.56 0.97 21.87
C GLU A 144 -3.64 1.53 20.46
N PHE A 145 -4.14 2.76 20.30
CA PHE A 145 -4.20 3.44 19.00
C PHE A 145 -2.82 3.61 18.37
N ALA A 146 -1.82 4.09 19.13
CA ALA A 146 -0.45 4.25 18.64
C ALA A 146 0.18 2.90 18.24
N SER A 147 -0.02 1.85 19.05
CA SER A 147 0.49 0.51 18.76
C SER A 147 -0.16 -0.11 17.51
N ARG A 148 -1.49 0.01 17.36
CA ARG A 148 -2.21 -0.45 16.16
C ARG A 148 -1.77 0.33 14.91
N GLY A 149 -1.65 1.65 15.02
CA GLY A 149 -1.17 2.50 13.93
C GLY A 149 0.26 2.15 13.50
N TYR A 150 1.17 1.96 14.46
CA TYR A 150 2.54 1.52 14.19
C TYR A 150 2.58 0.17 13.45
N ASN A 151 1.91 -0.85 13.99
CA ASN A 151 1.88 -2.17 13.39
C ASN A 151 1.18 -2.17 12.01
N TYR A 152 0.19 -1.29 11.80
CA TYR A 152 -0.41 -1.07 10.48
C TYR A 152 0.62 -0.52 9.49
N LEU A 153 1.44 0.48 9.88
CA LEU A 153 2.52 1.01 9.03
C LEU A 153 3.57 -0.04 8.72
N VAL A 154 4.00 -0.85 9.71
CA VAL A 154 4.93 -1.96 9.48
C VAL A 154 4.35 -2.98 8.49
N ARG A 155 3.10 -3.37 8.66
CA ARG A 155 2.42 -4.29 7.73
C ARG A 155 2.30 -3.71 6.33
N PHE A 156 1.98 -2.44 6.22
CA PHE A 156 1.81 -1.75 4.94
C PHE A 156 3.15 -1.57 4.21
N PHE A 157 4.15 -0.96 4.86
CA PHE A 157 5.43 -0.65 4.21
C PHE A 157 6.34 -1.86 4.08
N LEU A 158 6.42 -2.69 5.14
CA LEU A 158 7.33 -3.82 5.19
C LEU A 158 6.66 -5.16 4.86
N ARG A 159 5.37 -5.12 4.44
CA ARG A 159 4.58 -6.29 4.01
C ARG A 159 4.57 -7.42 5.04
N SER A 160 4.67 -7.06 6.31
CA SER A 160 4.62 -8.05 7.36
C SER A 160 3.22 -8.66 7.48
N LYS A 161 3.18 -9.98 7.75
CA LYS A 161 1.94 -10.72 8.00
C LYS A 161 1.56 -10.71 9.48
N LEU A 162 2.47 -10.30 10.36
CA LEU A 162 2.29 -10.31 11.81
C LEU A 162 1.44 -9.12 12.27
N TYR A 163 0.71 -9.33 13.37
CA TYR A 163 -0.12 -8.31 14.01
C TYR A 163 0.67 -7.45 15.01
N ASP A 164 1.59 -8.05 15.80
CA ASP A 164 2.33 -7.37 16.86
C ASP A 164 3.84 -7.65 16.78
N HIS A 165 4.61 -6.65 16.36
CA HIS A 165 6.06 -6.77 16.21
C HIS A 165 6.82 -6.48 17.52
N GLN A 166 6.18 -5.80 18.49
CA GLN A 166 6.83 -5.26 19.68
C GLN A 166 6.42 -5.96 20.99
N CYS A 167 5.87 -7.15 20.93
CA CYS A 167 5.62 -7.94 22.13
C CYS A 167 6.97 -8.46 22.68
N GLY A 168 7.30 -8.12 23.91
CA GLY A 168 8.52 -8.61 24.58
C GLY A 168 8.36 -10.04 25.13
N PHE A 169 7.88 -10.95 24.30
CA PHE A 169 7.69 -12.37 24.63
C PHE A 169 7.92 -13.18 23.34
N LYS A 170 9.19 -13.56 23.12
CA LYS A 170 9.63 -14.17 21.88
C LYS A 170 10.56 -15.36 22.11
N ALA A 171 10.50 -16.34 21.20
CA ALA A 171 11.46 -17.45 21.14
C ALA A 171 11.95 -17.65 19.71
N PHE A 172 13.15 -18.21 19.62
CA PHE A 172 13.89 -18.39 18.39
C PHE A 172 14.61 -19.73 18.39
N ARG A 173 14.62 -20.40 17.27
CA ARG A 173 15.56 -21.47 17.03
C ARG A 173 16.96 -20.85 16.86
N ARG A 174 17.96 -21.38 17.56
CA ARG A 174 19.32 -20.82 17.60
C ARG A 174 19.87 -20.48 16.22
N GLU A 175 19.88 -21.46 15.33
CA GLU A 175 20.44 -21.30 13.98
C GLU A 175 19.74 -20.19 13.20
N ALA A 176 18.39 -20.13 13.26
CA ALA A 176 17.62 -19.13 12.57
C ALA A 176 17.85 -17.71 13.10
N LEU A 177 18.02 -17.56 14.42
CA LEU A 177 18.36 -16.27 15.00
C LEU A 177 19.73 -15.79 14.56
N PHE A 178 20.76 -16.66 14.64
CA PHE A 178 22.13 -16.27 14.30
C PHE A 178 22.32 -15.96 12.80
N ASP A 179 21.51 -16.55 11.91
CA ASP A 179 21.53 -16.20 10.50
C ASP A 179 21.06 -14.75 10.21
N ILE A 180 20.35 -14.14 11.17
CA ILE A 180 19.79 -12.78 11.00
C ILE A 180 20.44 -11.77 11.93
N LEU A 181 20.96 -12.21 13.08
CA LEU A 181 21.35 -11.35 14.20
C LEU A 181 22.36 -10.27 13.80
N ASP A 182 23.32 -10.60 12.96
CA ASP A 182 24.35 -9.66 12.48
C ASP A 182 23.83 -8.69 11.39
N GLU A 183 22.68 -8.98 10.79
CA GLU A 183 22.04 -8.06 9.83
C GLU A 183 21.22 -6.96 10.49
N ILE A 184 20.90 -7.10 11.80
CA ILE A 184 20.06 -6.15 12.53
C ILE A 184 20.89 -4.91 12.86
N LYS A 185 20.46 -3.77 12.34
CA LYS A 185 21.15 -2.48 12.50
C LYS A 185 20.61 -1.63 13.63
N ASN A 186 19.33 -1.80 13.97
CA ASN A 186 18.74 -1.03 15.07
C ASN A 186 19.05 -1.68 16.42
N LEU A 187 19.68 -0.93 17.32
CA LEU A 187 20.10 -1.38 18.65
C LEU A 187 19.13 -0.96 19.76
N HIS A 188 17.97 -0.38 19.41
CA HIS A 188 16.96 0.13 20.34
C HIS A 188 15.61 -0.57 20.15
N TRP A 189 14.50 0.20 20.25
CA TRP A 189 13.12 -0.32 20.22
C TRP A 189 12.68 -0.92 18.87
N PHE A 190 13.29 -0.55 17.77
CA PHE A 190 12.95 -1.09 16.45
C PHE A 190 13.60 -2.47 16.18
N TRP A 191 14.50 -2.92 17.05
CA TRP A 191 15.19 -4.22 16.97
C TRP A 191 14.22 -5.38 16.73
N ASP A 192 13.16 -5.45 17.53
CA ASP A 192 12.13 -6.49 17.44
C ASP A 192 11.43 -6.52 16.08
N THR A 193 11.10 -5.36 15.55
CA THR A 193 10.45 -5.23 14.27
C THR A 193 11.40 -5.61 13.14
N GLU A 194 12.63 -5.15 13.18
CA GLU A 194 13.64 -5.46 12.18
C GLU A 194 13.93 -6.96 12.13
N LEU A 195 14.09 -7.61 13.30
CA LEU A 195 14.28 -9.06 13.40
C LEU A 195 13.15 -9.84 12.72
N LEU A 196 11.91 -9.61 13.13
CA LEU A 196 10.76 -10.37 12.63
C LEU A 196 10.49 -10.11 11.12
N VAL A 197 10.69 -8.88 10.66
CA VAL A 197 10.54 -8.54 9.25
C VAL A 197 11.62 -9.21 8.40
N ARG A 198 12.90 -9.21 8.85
CA ARG A 198 13.98 -9.91 8.15
C ARG A 198 13.77 -11.42 8.14
N ALA A 199 13.31 -12.00 9.26
CA ALA A 199 12.98 -13.41 9.36
C ALA A 199 11.89 -13.78 8.33
N GLN A 200 10.81 -13.01 8.27
CA GLN A 200 9.75 -13.22 7.30
C GLN A 200 10.24 -13.04 5.85
N HIS A 201 11.11 -12.07 5.60
CA HIS A 201 11.66 -11.82 4.26
C HIS A 201 12.57 -12.95 3.78
N LYS A 202 13.32 -13.58 4.68
CA LYS A 202 14.13 -14.79 4.40
C LYS A 202 13.32 -16.08 4.28
N GLY A 203 12.01 -16.03 4.56
CA GLY A 203 11.11 -17.17 4.44
C GLY A 203 11.04 -18.09 5.66
N TYR A 204 11.56 -17.66 6.81
CA TYR A 204 11.43 -18.40 8.06
C TYR A 204 9.99 -18.52 8.54
N LEU A 205 9.67 -19.64 9.18
CA LEU A 205 8.36 -19.91 9.75
C LEU A 205 8.21 -19.20 11.10
N ILE A 206 7.24 -18.30 11.19
CA ILE A 206 6.98 -17.52 12.41
C ILE A 206 5.60 -17.87 12.95
N LEU A 207 5.55 -18.36 14.19
CA LEU A 207 4.29 -18.51 14.94
C LEU A 207 3.98 -17.22 15.68
N GLU A 208 2.86 -16.58 15.38
CA GLU A 208 2.28 -15.53 16.21
C GLU A 208 1.03 -16.08 16.90
N PHE A 209 0.89 -15.85 18.21
CA PHE A 209 -0.25 -16.35 18.98
C PHE A 209 -0.74 -15.32 20.02
N PRO A 210 -2.05 -15.31 20.33
CA PRO A 210 -2.62 -14.38 21.29
C PRO A 210 -2.12 -14.65 22.71
N VAL A 211 -1.85 -13.56 23.45
CA VAL A 211 -1.40 -13.63 24.84
C VAL A 211 -2.28 -12.81 25.77
N PHE A 212 -2.30 -13.19 27.05
CA PHE A 212 -2.81 -12.37 28.14
C PHE A 212 -1.73 -11.39 28.56
N TRP A 213 -2.03 -10.10 28.46
CA TRP A 213 -1.08 -9.06 28.77
C TRP A 213 -1.68 -8.01 29.71
N ARG A 214 -0.96 -7.67 30.76
CA ARG A 214 -1.36 -6.65 31.73
C ARG A 214 -0.25 -5.65 31.94
N HIS A 215 -0.62 -4.39 32.03
CA HIS A 215 0.34 -3.33 32.21
C HIS A 215 0.99 -3.38 33.60
N GLY A 216 2.28 -3.64 33.66
CA GLY A 216 3.08 -3.76 34.88
C GLY A 216 3.79 -2.46 35.27
N GLY A 217 3.11 -1.31 35.42
CA GLY A 217 3.75 -0.11 35.95
C GLY A 217 4.04 1.01 34.93
N SER A 218 4.90 1.99 35.29
CA SER A 218 5.20 3.17 34.46
C SER A 218 6.09 2.82 33.26
N SER A 219 5.57 3.07 32.05
CA SER A 219 6.34 2.82 30.82
C SER A 219 7.37 3.92 30.58
N LYS A 220 8.60 3.51 30.28
CA LYS A 220 9.76 4.36 29.95
C LYS A 220 9.77 4.87 28.49
N VAL A 221 8.69 4.63 27.70
CA VAL A 221 8.57 5.01 26.27
C VAL A 221 8.04 6.42 26.12
N ASN A 222 8.77 7.29 25.43
CA ASN A 222 8.34 8.64 25.08
C ASN A 222 7.67 8.64 23.70
N LEU A 223 6.30 8.63 23.68
CA LEU A 223 5.50 8.41 22.47
C LEU A 223 5.87 9.31 21.28
N VAL A 224 6.13 10.60 21.51
CA VAL A 224 6.35 11.56 20.39
C VAL A 224 7.73 11.41 19.77
N LYS A 225 8.77 11.23 20.59
CA LYS A 225 10.16 11.11 20.14
C LYS A 225 10.39 9.75 19.47
N ASP A 226 9.80 8.71 20.06
CA ASP A 226 9.99 7.33 19.57
C ASP A 226 9.20 7.09 18.28
N VAL A 227 8.00 7.66 18.09
CA VAL A 227 7.21 7.53 16.85
C VAL A 227 7.92 8.14 15.64
N LYS A 228 8.55 9.31 15.78
CA LYS A 228 9.34 9.89 14.66
C LYS A 228 10.54 9.02 14.32
N GLY A 229 11.26 8.51 15.32
CA GLY A 229 12.40 7.61 15.12
C GLY A 229 11.98 6.30 14.45
N MET A 230 10.88 5.69 14.89
CA MET A 230 10.36 4.45 14.35
C MET A 230 9.89 4.58 12.90
N GLY A 231 9.30 5.72 12.50
CA GLY A 231 8.93 6.00 11.11
C GLY A 231 10.15 6.05 10.19
N ALA A 232 11.22 6.70 10.61
CA ALA A 232 12.50 6.74 9.88
C ALA A 232 13.12 5.33 9.72
N GLU A 233 13.03 4.48 10.77
CA GLU A 233 13.53 3.11 10.73
C GLU A 233 12.69 2.20 9.83
N ILE A 234 11.36 2.36 9.80
CA ILE A 234 10.49 1.67 8.82
C ILE A 234 10.93 2.03 7.40
N PHE A 235 11.16 3.32 7.13
CA PHE A 235 11.61 3.77 5.81
C PHE A 235 13.02 3.27 5.47
N ARG A 236 13.96 3.28 6.45
CA ARG A 236 15.29 2.70 6.29
C ARG A 236 15.24 1.23 5.91
N LEU A 237 14.49 0.43 6.68
CA LEU A 237 14.36 -1.00 6.45
C LEU A 237 13.63 -1.30 5.14
N TRP A 238 12.58 -0.53 4.81
CA TRP A 238 11.91 -0.60 3.53
C TRP A 238 12.88 -0.35 2.38
N ARG A 239 13.68 0.71 2.47
CA ARG A 239 14.72 1.01 1.48
C ARG A 239 15.73 -0.12 1.37
N GLU A 240 16.14 -0.71 2.47
CA GLU A 240 17.11 -1.81 2.49
C GLU A 240 16.56 -3.09 1.87
N LEU A 241 15.36 -3.51 2.25
CA LEU A 241 14.79 -4.78 1.78
C LEU A 241 14.23 -4.71 0.36
N TYR A 242 13.75 -3.54 -0.05
CA TYR A 242 13.04 -3.40 -1.32
C TYR A 242 13.75 -2.49 -2.32
N SER A 243 14.61 -1.54 -1.91
CA SER A 243 15.31 -0.64 -2.83
C SER A 243 16.56 -1.26 -3.47
N LEU A 244 17.17 -2.28 -2.87
CA LEU A 244 18.29 -3.00 -3.50
C LEU A 244 17.84 -3.72 -4.78
N LYS A 245 16.60 -4.21 -4.86
CA LYS A 245 16.03 -4.68 -6.13
C LYS A 245 15.77 -3.54 -7.13
N LEU A 246 15.50 -2.32 -6.67
CA LEU A 246 15.38 -1.11 -7.51
C LEU A 246 16.73 -0.63 -8.06
N ILE A 247 17.82 -0.77 -7.30
CA ILE A 247 19.17 -0.28 -7.67
C ILE A 247 19.94 -1.33 -8.48
N SER A 248 19.79 -2.63 -8.19
CA SER A 248 20.48 -3.69 -8.95
C SER A 248 19.93 -3.88 -10.37
N GLY A 249 18.75 -3.37 -10.66
CA GLY A 249 18.10 -3.37 -11.98
C GLY A 249 18.39 -2.13 -12.83
N ASN A 250 19.57 -1.52 -12.76
CA ASN A 250 20.02 -0.36 -13.55
C ASN A 250 19.59 1.03 -13.02
N GLY A 251 20.47 2.03 -13.16
CA GLY A 251 20.28 3.46 -12.90
C GLY A 251 19.05 4.15 -13.56
N LYS A 252 18.04 3.40 -13.92
CA LYS A 252 16.82 3.79 -14.64
C LYS A 252 15.71 4.27 -13.73
N VAL A 253 15.66 3.84 -12.45
CA VAL A 253 14.74 4.45 -11.46
C VAL A 253 15.23 5.83 -11.07
N ILE A 254 16.55 5.99 -10.98
CA ILE A 254 17.17 7.31 -10.83
C ILE A 254 16.88 8.15 -12.09
N LEU A 255 16.94 7.56 -13.28
CA LEU A 255 16.62 8.24 -14.54
C LEU A 255 15.13 8.64 -14.61
N THR A 256 14.20 7.81 -14.14
CA THR A 256 12.75 8.16 -14.09
C THR A 256 12.43 9.16 -13.00
N ALA A 257 13.08 9.09 -11.85
CA ALA A 257 12.95 10.11 -10.81
C ALA A 257 13.58 11.44 -11.27
N ILE A 258 14.73 11.38 -11.95
CA ILE A 258 15.36 12.54 -12.59
C ILE A 258 14.50 13.06 -13.74
N LEU A 259 13.92 12.20 -14.56
CA LEU A 259 13.03 12.61 -15.65
C LEU A 259 11.72 13.22 -15.10
N ALA A 260 11.14 12.66 -14.05
CA ALA A 260 10.00 13.26 -13.35
C ALA A 260 10.37 14.60 -12.70
N LEU A 261 11.56 14.70 -12.11
CA LEU A 261 12.08 15.95 -11.56
C LEU A 261 12.40 16.96 -12.66
N LEU A 262 12.97 16.54 -13.79
CA LEU A 262 13.22 17.38 -14.96
C LEU A 262 11.91 17.83 -15.61
N ILE A 263 10.90 16.99 -15.69
CA ILE A 263 9.56 17.38 -16.15
C ILE A 263 8.93 18.38 -15.18
N LEU A 264 9.03 18.16 -13.87
CA LEU A 264 8.56 19.10 -12.85
C LEU A 264 9.35 20.43 -12.93
N THR A 265 10.66 20.38 -13.13
CA THR A 265 11.53 21.55 -13.25
C THR A 265 11.29 22.27 -14.58
N PHE A 266 11.10 21.53 -15.67
CA PHE A 266 10.76 22.08 -16.99
C PHE A 266 9.39 22.74 -16.98
N VAL A 267 8.39 22.10 -16.38
CA VAL A 267 7.06 22.68 -16.17
C VAL A 267 7.18 23.94 -15.30
N ALA A 268 7.94 23.90 -14.20
CA ALA A 268 8.15 25.06 -13.33
C ALA A 268 8.91 26.20 -14.01
N THR A 269 9.90 25.90 -14.87
CA THR A 269 10.68 26.93 -15.61
C THR A 269 9.98 27.43 -16.86
N PHE A 270 9.24 26.57 -17.58
CA PHE A 270 8.45 26.97 -18.74
C PHE A 270 7.23 27.80 -18.34
N LEU A 271 6.70 27.57 -17.14
CA LEU A 271 5.62 28.36 -16.52
C LEU A 271 6.15 29.59 -15.78
N GLY A 272 7.45 29.82 -15.83
CA GLY A 272 8.25 30.82 -15.12
C GLY A 272 7.80 32.27 -15.15
N SER A 273 6.50 32.51 -14.91
CA SER A 273 6.05 33.80 -14.48
C SER A 273 6.20 33.88 -12.96
N SER A 274 6.81 34.97 -12.48
CA SER A 274 6.83 35.39 -11.07
C SER A 274 5.48 35.23 -10.37
N ASP A 275 4.39 35.42 -11.12
CA ASP A 275 3.00 35.38 -10.66
C ASP A 275 2.53 34.00 -10.20
N ILE A 276 3.01 32.91 -10.80
CA ILE A 276 2.67 31.54 -10.37
C ILE A 276 3.32 31.23 -9.02
N LEU A 277 4.59 31.63 -8.85
CA LEU A 277 5.30 31.45 -7.58
C LEU A 277 4.71 32.31 -6.47
N ASP A 278 4.26 33.52 -6.79
CA ASP A 278 3.61 34.41 -5.81
C ASP A 278 2.19 33.90 -5.45
N ASN A 279 1.41 33.42 -6.39
CA ASN A 279 0.15 32.75 -6.11
C ASN A 279 0.34 31.51 -5.22
N LEU A 280 1.40 30.72 -5.43
CA LEU A 280 1.73 29.55 -4.62
C LEU A 280 2.06 29.89 -3.17
N LYS A 281 2.72 31.01 -2.91
CA LYS A 281 3.04 31.46 -1.54
C LYS A 281 1.78 31.75 -0.72
N HIS A 282 0.72 32.16 -1.38
CA HIS A 282 -0.57 32.49 -0.74
C HIS A 282 -1.57 31.33 -0.74
N ALA A 283 -1.20 30.19 -1.33
CA ALA A 283 -2.06 29.01 -1.38
C ALA A 283 -2.16 28.33 0.00
N SER A 284 -3.36 27.90 0.38
CA SER A 284 -3.57 27.13 1.60
C SER A 284 -3.00 25.73 1.45
N PHE A 285 -1.88 25.48 2.14
CA PHE A 285 -1.23 24.15 2.14
C PHE A 285 -2.16 23.05 2.68
N GLU A 286 -2.95 23.35 3.71
CA GLU A 286 -3.91 22.41 4.29
C GLU A 286 -4.94 21.95 3.25
N THR A 287 -5.44 22.88 2.45
CA THR A 287 -6.43 22.58 1.41
C THR A 287 -5.80 21.78 0.27
N LEU A 288 -4.55 22.05 -0.11
CA LEU A 288 -3.80 21.24 -1.09
C LEU A 288 -3.49 19.83 -0.58
N ALA A 289 -3.15 19.70 0.71
CA ALA A 289 -2.97 18.41 1.35
C ALA A 289 -4.28 17.60 1.36
N LEU A 290 -5.41 18.25 1.66
CA LEU A 290 -6.72 17.64 1.59
C LEU A 290 -7.08 17.21 0.16
N ALA A 291 -6.78 18.02 -0.86
CA ALA A 291 -6.94 17.66 -2.26
C ALA A 291 -6.16 16.41 -2.63
N SER A 292 -4.90 16.33 -2.17
CA SER A 292 -4.04 15.17 -2.36
C SER A 292 -4.61 13.91 -1.71
N LEU A 293 -5.12 14.03 -0.49
CA LEU A 293 -5.76 12.93 0.24
C LEU A 293 -7.02 12.43 -0.48
N VAL A 294 -7.88 13.33 -0.94
CA VAL A 294 -9.08 13.00 -1.72
C VAL A 294 -8.72 12.24 -2.98
N TYR A 295 -7.69 12.67 -3.70
CA TYR A 295 -7.23 11.96 -4.89
C TYR A 295 -6.69 10.56 -4.57
N CYS A 296 -5.97 10.40 -3.43
CA CYS A 296 -5.50 9.09 -2.97
C CYS A 296 -6.65 8.11 -2.74
N ILE A 297 -7.81 8.57 -2.25
CA ILE A 297 -8.99 7.72 -2.03
C ILE A 297 -9.54 7.14 -3.35
N SER A 298 -9.34 7.80 -4.49
CA SER A 298 -9.77 7.31 -5.79
C SER A 298 -9.07 6.01 -6.22
N TRP A 299 -7.86 5.72 -5.70
CA TRP A 299 -7.04 4.59 -6.15
C TRP A 299 -7.57 3.22 -5.70
N PRO A 300 -7.90 2.98 -4.42
CA PRO A 300 -8.56 1.75 -4.04
C PRO A 300 -9.92 1.56 -4.74
N LEU A 301 -10.66 2.63 -5.04
CA LEU A 301 -11.91 2.54 -5.80
C LEU A 301 -11.67 2.00 -7.23
N ARG A 302 -10.58 2.42 -7.89
CA ARG A 302 -10.15 1.88 -9.18
C ARG A 302 -9.82 0.38 -9.07
N GLY A 303 -9.13 0.00 -7.99
CA GLY A 303 -8.82 -1.40 -7.69
C GLY A 303 -10.07 -2.25 -7.47
N ILE A 304 -11.02 -1.77 -6.66
CA ILE A 304 -12.31 -2.44 -6.39
C ILE A 304 -13.09 -2.63 -7.69
N ARG A 305 -13.19 -1.58 -8.52
CA ARG A 305 -13.85 -1.65 -9.81
C ARG A 305 -13.26 -2.73 -10.70
N PHE A 306 -11.94 -2.72 -10.86
CA PHE A 306 -11.25 -3.69 -11.71
C PHE A 306 -11.34 -5.12 -11.14
N GLN A 307 -11.30 -5.27 -9.82
CA GLN A 307 -11.51 -6.54 -9.14
C GLN A 307 -12.90 -7.11 -9.41
N GLN A 308 -13.94 -6.29 -9.37
CA GLN A 308 -15.32 -6.73 -9.67
C GLN A 308 -15.46 -7.20 -11.11
N ILE A 309 -14.85 -6.50 -12.07
CA ILE A 309 -14.85 -6.93 -13.47
C ILE A 309 -14.18 -8.30 -13.61
N LEU A 310 -12.97 -8.47 -13.06
CA LEU A 310 -12.21 -9.72 -13.17
C LEU A 310 -12.86 -10.88 -12.40
N LYS A 311 -13.44 -10.60 -11.22
CA LYS A 311 -14.13 -11.62 -10.41
C LYS A 311 -15.31 -12.24 -11.16
N ARG A 312 -16.05 -11.45 -11.93
CA ARG A 312 -17.14 -11.95 -12.77
C ARG A 312 -16.68 -12.81 -13.94
N LEU A 313 -15.43 -12.63 -14.35
CA LEU A 313 -14.79 -13.45 -15.39
C LEU A 313 -14.12 -14.71 -14.81
N GLY A 314 -14.39 -15.05 -13.55
CA GLY A 314 -13.82 -16.21 -12.88
C GLY A 314 -12.41 -16.00 -12.30
N ASN A 315 -11.90 -14.75 -12.33
CA ASN A 315 -10.54 -14.44 -11.87
C ASN A 315 -10.58 -13.61 -10.59
N ASN A 316 -10.23 -14.21 -9.47
CA ASN A 316 -10.24 -13.54 -8.17
C ASN A 316 -8.81 -13.20 -7.72
N TYR A 317 -8.44 -11.92 -7.84
CA TYR A 317 -7.13 -11.42 -7.44
C TYR A 317 -7.24 -10.44 -6.29
N GLY A 318 -6.18 -10.36 -5.47
CA GLY A 318 -6.13 -9.44 -4.32
C GLY A 318 -6.21 -7.97 -4.74
N LEU A 319 -6.94 -7.17 -3.95
CA LEU A 319 -7.16 -5.75 -4.20
C LEU A 319 -5.84 -4.97 -4.31
N GLY A 320 -4.87 -5.25 -3.42
CA GLY A 320 -3.56 -4.59 -3.44
C GLY A 320 -2.78 -4.83 -4.72
N PHE A 321 -2.78 -6.07 -5.24
CA PHE A 321 -2.15 -6.42 -6.52
C PHE A 321 -2.80 -5.66 -7.68
N LEU A 322 -4.13 -5.64 -7.75
CA LEU A 322 -4.85 -4.96 -8.82
C LEU A 322 -4.66 -3.44 -8.75
N THR A 323 -4.77 -2.84 -7.58
CA THR A 323 -4.50 -1.41 -7.39
C THR A 323 -3.06 -1.08 -7.77
N GLY A 324 -2.09 -1.91 -7.38
CA GLY A 324 -0.69 -1.78 -7.77
C GLY A 324 -0.48 -1.85 -9.28
N SER A 325 -1.12 -2.81 -9.96
CA SER A 325 -1.06 -2.94 -11.42
C SER A 325 -1.62 -1.70 -12.14
N ILE A 326 -2.68 -1.08 -11.58
CA ILE A 326 -3.24 0.17 -12.10
C ILE A 326 -2.27 1.33 -11.89
N PHE A 327 -1.64 1.45 -10.71
CA PHE A 327 -0.63 2.48 -10.44
C PHE A 327 0.54 2.38 -11.42
N ILE A 328 1.10 1.20 -11.62
CA ILE A 328 2.20 0.98 -12.57
C ILE A 328 1.77 1.37 -14.00
N SER A 329 0.59 0.92 -14.43
CA SER A 329 0.03 1.24 -15.74
C SER A 329 -0.16 2.74 -15.93
N GLN A 330 -0.75 3.44 -14.96
CA GLN A 330 -0.97 4.87 -15.06
C GLN A 330 0.34 5.67 -14.98
N SER A 331 1.32 5.21 -14.19
CA SER A 331 2.67 5.81 -14.18
C SER A 331 3.36 5.67 -15.54
N ALA A 332 3.21 4.52 -16.19
CA ALA A 332 3.70 4.35 -17.55
C ALA A 332 2.99 5.31 -18.55
N ASN A 333 1.69 5.57 -18.36
CA ASN A 333 0.95 6.54 -19.17
C ASN A 333 1.37 7.99 -18.92
N VAL A 334 1.89 8.33 -17.73
CA VAL A 334 2.47 9.65 -17.43
C VAL A 334 3.83 9.82 -18.14
N ILE A 335 4.65 8.76 -18.19
CA ILE A 335 6.00 8.82 -18.73
C ILE A 335 6.02 8.66 -20.25
N LEU A 336 5.20 7.74 -20.77
CA LEU A 336 5.20 7.36 -22.18
C LEU A 336 4.02 7.99 -22.94
N PRO A 337 4.24 8.40 -24.20
CA PRO A 337 3.14 8.84 -25.04
C PRO A 337 2.22 7.67 -25.45
N ALA A 338 1.09 7.97 -26.05
CA ALA A 338 0.17 7.01 -26.67
C ALA A 338 -0.47 5.99 -25.71
N ARG A 339 -0.54 6.25 -24.41
CA ARG A 339 -1.19 5.37 -23.41
C ARG A 339 -0.67 3.91 -23.40
N ILE A 340 0.62 3.75 -23.64
CA ILE A 340 1.30 2.43 -23.65
C ILE A 340 1.19 1.72 -22.27
N GLY A 341 0.93 2.45 -21.20
CA GLY A 341 0.77 1.87 -19.86
C GLY A 341 -0.39 0.86 -19.74
N ASP A 342 -1.43 0.95 -20.56
CA ASP A 342 -2.48 -0.06 -20.55
C ASP A 342 -1.95 -1.43 -21.06
N LEU A 343 -0.98 -1.44 -22.00
CA LEU A 343 -0.25 -2.64 -22.42
C LEU A 343 0.64 -3.18 -21.30
N SER A 344 1.28 -2.29 -20.53
CA SER A 344 2.05 -2.68 -19.35
C SER A 344 1.18 -3.43 -18.33
N ARG A 345 -0.09 -3.00 -18.12
CA ARG A 345 -1.03 -3.70 -17.24
C ARG A 345 -1.34 -5.11 -17.75
N MET A 346 -1.57 -5.25 -19.05
CA MET A 346 -1.81 -6.58 -19.67
C MET A 346 -0.63 -7.51 -19.45
N TYR A 347 0.59 -7.00 -19.64
CA TYR A 347 1.83 -7.75 -19.40
C TYR A 347 1.97 -8.19 -17.93
N ILE A 348 1.70 -7.26 -16.97
CA ILE A 348 1.74 -7.56 -15.53
C ILE A 348 0.75 -8.68 -15.19
N LEU A 349 -0.49 -8.58 -15.69
CA LEU A 349 -1.53 -9.57 -15.43
C LEU A 349 -1.18 -10.94 -16.03
N LYS A 350 -0.62 -10.97 -17.26
CA LYS A 350 -0.16 -12.21 -17.88
C LYS A 350 1.00 -12.82 -17.10
N LYS A 351 2.07 -12.05 -16.83
CA LYS A 351 3.29 -12.57 -16.21
C LYS A 351 3.08 -13.00 -14.75
N SER A 352 2.28 -12.24 -13.98
CA SER A 352 2.10 -12.49 -12.55
C SER A 352 0.94 -13.41 -12.22
N LYS A 353 -0.05 -13.56 -13.10
CA LYS A 353 -1.32 -14.27 -12.83
C LYS A 353 -1.77 -15.18 -13.96
N ASP A 354 -0.96 -15.32 -15.01
CA ASP A 354 -1.24 -16.11 -16.21
C ASP A 354 -2.59 -15.77 -16.88
N LEU A 355 -3.04 -14.53 -16.74
CA LEU A 355 -4.28 -14.07 -17.37
C LEU A 355 -4.05 -13.87 -18.86
N SER A 356 -4.94 -14.41 -19.71
CA SER A 356 -4.82 -14.27 -21.17
C SER A 356 -4.83 -12.79 -21.59
N LEU A 357 -4.02 -12.43 -22.59
CA LEU A 357 -3.94 -11.06 -23.10
C LEU A 357 -5.30 -10.54 -23.60
N THR A 358 -6.08 -11.42 -24.25
CA THR A 358 -7.42 -11.08 -24.75
C THR A 358 -8.35 -10.72 -23.58
N THR A 359 -8.36 -11.52 -22.52
CA THR A 359 -9.16 -11.24 -21.32
C THR A 359 -8.69 -9.96 -20.62
N SER A 360 -7.39 -9.75 -20.48
CA SER A 360 -6.81 -8.56 -19.89
C SER A 360 -7.22 -7.30 -20.68
N PHE A 361 -7.04 -7.31 -22.00
CA PHE A 361 -7.38 -6.19 -22.87
C PHE A 361 -8.87 -5.87 -22.86
N SER A 362 -9.72 -6.90 -22.97
CA SER A 362 -11.17 -6.73 -22.92
C SER A 362 -11.62 -6.16 -21.58
N SER A 363 -11.05 -6.64 -20.45
CA SER A 363 -11.38 -6.13 -19.10
C SER A 363 -11.01 -4.66 -18.92
N ILE A 364 -9.83 -4.25 -19.43
CA ILE A 364 -9.41 -2.84 -19.45
C ILE A 364 -10.34 -2.01 -20.33
N THR A 365 -10.75 -2.55 -21.48
CA THR A 365 -11.69 -1.87 -22.39
C THR A 365 -13.05 -1.66 -21.72
N VAL A 366 -13.58 -2.67 -21.01
CA VAL A 366 -14.81 -2.52 -20.19
C VAL A 366 -14.67 -1.38 -19.20
N GLU A 367 -13.54 -1.31 -18.48
CA GLU A 367 -13.26 -0.20 -17.56
C GLU A 367 -13.33 1.16 -18.27
N ARG A 368 -12.71 1.31 -19.45
CA ARG A 368 -12.72 2.55 -20.24
C ARG A 368 -14.11 2.93 -20.71
N VAL A 369 -14.94 1.96 -21.06
CA VAL A 369 -16.33 2.20 -21.42
C VAL A 369 -17.08 2.89 -20.29
N PHE A 370 -17.00 2.37 -19.08
CA PHE A 370 -17.64 2.96 -17.91
C PHE A 370 -17.07 4.35 -17.57
N ASP A 371 -15.76 4.57 -17.78
CA ASP A 371 -15.14 5.89 -17.61
C ASP A 371 -15.72 6.91 -18.59
N VAL A 372 -15.84 6.57 -19.88
CA VAL A 372 -16.39 7.47 -20.90
C VAL A 372 -17.85 7.80 -20.62
N VAL A 373 -18.65 6.80 -20.24
CA VAL A 373 -20.06 7.03 -19.89
C VAL A 373 -20.17 7.96 -18.69
N ALA A 374 -19.41 7.70 -17.62
CA ALA A 374 -19.46 8.50 -16.40
C ALA A 374 -19.07 9.97 -16.67
N ILE A 375 -17.93 10.19 -17.35
CA ILE A 375 -17.46 11.56 -17.61
C ILE A 375 -18.39 12.33 -18.57
N THR A 376 -18.94 11.65 -19.57
CA THR A 376 -19.88 12.28 -20.52
C THR A 376 -21.20 12.63 -19.85
N SER A 377 -21.71 11.76 -18.97
CA SER A 377 -22.92 12.04 -18.18
C SER A 377 -22.70 13.23 -17.24
N ILE A 378 -21.56 13.30 -16.58
CA ILE A 378 -21.17 14.44 -15.74
C ILE A 378 -21.09 15.72 -16.57
N ALA A 379 -20.44 15.68 -17.73
CA ALA A 379 -20.32 16.84 -18.62
C ALA A 379 -21.71 17.36 -19.11
N MET A 380 -22.62 16.45 -19.41
CA MET A 380 -23.99 16.83 -19.81
C MET A 380 -24.75 17.51 -18.67
N LEU A 381 -24.72 16.95 -17.48
CA LEU A 381 -25.37 17.52 -16.30
C LEU A 381 -24.77 18.91 -15.97
N ALA A 382 -23.44 19.02 -16.00
CA ALA A 382 -22.73 20.25 -15.76
C ALA A 382 -23.03 21.33 -16.80
N SER A 383 -23.11 20.97 -18.10
CA SER A 383 -23.43 21.90 -19.15
C SER A 383 -24.86 22.46 -19.03
N SER A 384 -25.81 21.67 -18.53
CA SER A 384 -27.18 22.11 -18.28
C SER A 384 -27.27 23.09 -17.10
N GLY A 385 -26.53 22.88 -16.04
CA GLY A 385 -26.42 23.80 -14.89
C GLY A 385 -25.66 25.08 -15.22
N ALA A 386 -24.62 25.02 -16.04
CA ALA A 386 -23.87 26.19 -16.49
C ALA A 386 -24.66 27.05 -17.50
N ALA A 387 -25.46 26.44 -18.35
CA ALA A 387 -26.22 27.13 -19.38
C ALA A 387 -27.26 28.11 -18.83
N SER A 388 -27.69 27.99 -17.58
CA SER A 388 -28.59 28.93 -16.92
C SER A 388 -27.90 30.23 -16.48
N HIS A 389 -26.57 30.26 -16.45
CA HIS A 389 -25.78 31.38 -15.93
C HIS A 389 -24.64 31.83 -16.86
N PHE A 390 -24.38 31.07 -17.92
CA PHE A 390 -23.28 31.34 -18.84
C PHE A 390 -23.68 30.97 -20.28
N GLU A 391 -23.55 31.92 -21.18
CA GLU A 391 -23.74 31.67 -22.61
C GLU A 391 -22.52 30.93 -23.18
N LEU A 392 -22.47 29.59 -22.96
CA LEU A 392 -21.59 28.77 -23.78
C LEU A 392 -21.90 29.08 -25.25
N PRO A 393 -20.86 29.27 -26.08
CA PRO A 393 -21.13 29.47 -27.51
C PRO A 393 -22.13 28.42 -27.98
N PRO A 394 -23.22 28.83 -28.70
CA PRO A 394 -24.31 27.90 -29.02
C PRO A 394 -23.88 26.63 -29.70
N TRP A 395 -22.81 26.71 -30.50
CA TRP A 395 -22.20 25.56 -31.18
C TRP A 395 -21.54 24.56 -30.18
N MET A 396 -20.98 25.05 -29.07
CA MET A 396 -20.30 24.20 -28.08
C MET A 396 -21.34 23.49 -27.21
N ASN A 397 -22.35 24.18 -26.71
CA ASN A 397 -23.42 23.60 -25.91
C ASN A 397 -24.17 22.51 -26.70
N SER A 398 -24.53 22.80 -27.96
CA SER A 398 -25.18 21.83 -28.85
C SER A 398 -24.30 20.60 -29.10
N LYS A 399 -22.98 20.76 -29.32
CA LYS A 399 -22.05 19.65 -29.55
C LYS A 399 -21.86 18.82 -28.31
N ILE A 400 -21.75 19.40 -27.12
CA ILE A 400 -21.64 18.66 -25.84
C ILE A 400 -22.90 17.81 -25.63
N LYS A 401 -24.09 18.40 -25.80
CA LYS A 401 -25.36 17.67 -25.63
C LYS A 401 -25.50 16.56 -26.66
N LEU A 402 -25.18 16.83 -27.92
CA LEU A 402 -25.27 15.85 -29.01
C LEU A 402 -24.28 14.71 -28.83
N SER A 403 -23.01 15.02 -28.50
CA SER A 403 -21.97 14.00 -28.24
C SER A 403 -22.30 13.16 -27.01
N GLY A 404 -22.81 13.80 -25.96
CA GLY A 404 -23.25 13.10 -24.76
C GLY A 404 -24.43 12.17 -25.04
N PHE A 405 -25.42 12.65 -25.76
CA PHE A 405 -26.55 11.83 -26.17
C PHE A 405 -26.10 10.65 -27.05
N ALA A 406 -25.26 10.91 -28.05
CA ALA A 406 -24.71 9.86 -28.92
C ALA A 406 -23.95 8.80 -28.15
N VAL A 407 -23.11 9.18 -27.18
CA VAL A 407 -22.38 8.26 -26.31
C VAL A 407 -23.33 7.44 -25.45
N ILE A 408 -24.35 8.06 -24.83
CA ILE A 408 -25.34 7.35 -24.01
C ILE A 408 -26.13 6.35 -24.87
N VAL A 409 -26.59 6.77 -26.04
CA VAL A 409 -27.33 5.89 -26.98
C VAL A 409 -26.44 4.75 -27.46
N PHE A 410 -25.20 5.03 -27.83
CA PHE A 410 -24.24 4.00 -28.24
C PHE A 410 -24.05 2.94 -27.14
N PHE A 411 -23.87 3.37 -25.89
CA PHE A 411 -23.74 2.44 -24.79
C PHE A 411 -25.05 1.76 -24.40
N ALA A 412 -26.18 2.41 -24.53
CA ALA A 412 -27.47 1.76 -24.35
C ALA A 412 -27.69 0.63 -25.39
N ILE A 413 -27.28 0.86 -26.63
CA ILE A 413 -27.29 -0.16 -27.68
C ILE A 413 -26.33 -1.31 -27.37
N LEU A 414 -25.08 -1.00 -27.01
CA LEU A 414 -24.10 -2.02 -26.58
C LEU A 414 -24.62 -2.83 -25.39
N PHE A 415 -25.22 -2.16 -24.43
CA PHE A 415 -25.83 -2.81 -23.26
C PHE A 415 -27.00 -3.72 -23.66
N ALA A 416 -27.90 -3.23 -24.53
CA ALA A 416 -29.03 -4.01 -25.02
C ALA A 416 -28.58 -5.26 -25.81
N ILE A 417 -27.56 -5.12 -26.68
CA ILE A 417 -26.95 -6.25 -27.41
C ILE A 417 -26.32 -7.24 -26.42
N SER A 418 -25.53 -6.76 -25.46
CA SER A 418 -24.87 -7.57 -24.45
C SER A 418 -25.88 -8.31 -23.56
N PHE A 419 -26.97 -7.64 -23.17
CA PHE A 419 -28.05 -8.23 -22.39
C PHE A 419 -28.74 -9.35 -23.16
N ARG A 420 -29.06 -9.12 -24.43
CA ARG A 420 -29.65 -10.14 -25.33
C ARG A 420 -28.74 -11.34 -25.53
N GLU A 421 -27.44 -11.13 -25.69
CA GLU A 421 -26.45 -12.23 -25.81
C GLU A 421 -26.28 -12.99 -24.50
N GLY A 422 -26.26 -12.33 -23.36
CA GLY A 422 -26.17 -12.96 -22.05
C GLY A 422 -27.37 -13.86 -21.71
N CYS A 423 -28.59 -13.47 -22.16
CA CYS A 423 -29.80 -14.27 -21.98
C CYS A 423 -29.86 -15.49 -22.90
N THR A 424 -29.21 -15.43 -24.08
CA THR A 424 -29.27 -16.53 -25.06
C THR A 424 -28.18 -17.60 -24.90
N LYS A 425 -27.09 -17.31 -24.18
CA LYS A 425 -25.90 -18.17 -24.13
C LYS A 425 -25.62 -18.82 -22.77
N LYS A 426 -26.59 -19.47 -22.15
CA LYS A 426 -26.30 -20.48 -21.09
C LYS A 426 -25.52 -21.72 -21.61
N GLY A 427 -25.13 -21.75 -22.90
CA GLY A 427 -24.61 -22.94 -23.55
C GLY A 427 -23.33 -22.84 -24.42
N ILE A 428 -22.65 -21.66 -24.51
CA ILE A 428 -21.56 -21.51 -25.53
C ILE A 428 -20.15 -21.44 -24.91
N ALA A 429 -20.00 -21.47 -23.60
CA ALA A 429 -18.66 -21.52 -22.95
C ALA A 429 -17.84 -22.79 -23.31
N SER A 430 -18.43 -23.78 -23.96
CA SER A 430 -17.75 -25.07 -24.29
C SER A 430 -17.32 -25.24 -25.76
N LYS A 431 -17.58 -24.28 -26.66
CA LYS A 431 -17.33 -24.47 -28.12
C LYS A 431 -16.23 -23.60 -28.74
N VAL A 432 -15.52 -22.76 -27.99
CA VAL A 432 -14.44 -21.90 -28.55
C VAL A 432 -13.08 -22.58 -28.58
N SER A 433 -12.99 -23.82 -28.14
CA SER A 433 -11.74 -24.60 -28.17
C SER A 433 -11.73 -25.68 -29.27
N LYS A 434 -11.89 -25.35 -30.54
CA LYS A 434 -11.43 -26.21 -31.67
C LYS A 434 -11.85 -25.61 -33.02
N LYS A 435 -10.95 -24.92 -33.67
CA LYS A 435 -10.59 -25.05 -35.09
C LYS A 435 -9.60 -23.95 -35.50
N GLU A 436 -8.32 -24.27 -35.45
CA GLU A 436 -7.33 -23.58 -36.26
C GLU A 436 -7.50 -24.00 -37.71
N ASN A 437 -7.85 -23.06 -38.58
CA ASN A 437 -7.58 -23.13 -39.99
C ASN A 437 -7.07 -21.77 -40.49
N SER A 438 -5.92 -21.84 -41.05
CA SER A 438 -5.07 -20.77 -41.53
C SER A 438 -5.59 -20.14 -42.82
N SER A 439 -6.27 -19.02 -42.79
CA SER A 439 -6.28 -17.99 -43.84
C SER A 439 -7.28 -16.87 -43.49
N GLY A 440 -6.86 -15.94 -42.65
CA GLY A 440 -7.75 -14.88 -42.19
C GLY A 440 -7.33 -14.33 -40.80
N ARG A 441 -6.07 -14.48 -40.45
CA ARG A 441 -5.56 -14.31 -39.07
C ARG A 441 -5.91 -12.95 -38.38
N TYR A 442 -6.09 -11.87 -39.14
CA TYR A 442 -6.43 -10.55 -38.58
C TYR A 442 -7.93 -10.36 -38.32
N LEU A 443 -8.79 -10.73 -39.28
CA LEU A 443 -10.24 -10.64 -39.14
C LEU A 443 -10.77 -11.56 -38.03
N GLU A 444 -10.17 -12.75 -37.92
CA GLU A 444 -10.52 -13.71 -36.87
C GLU A 444 -10.08 -13.23 -35.48
N LYS A 445 -8.90 -12.61 -35.33
CA LYS A 445 -8.47 -11.96 -34.08
C LYS A 445 -9.41 -10.83 -33.69
N ILE A 446 -9.83 -9.98 -34.61
CA ILE A 446 -10.79 -8.90 -34.36
C ILE A 446 -12.16 -9.46 -33.95
N LYS A 447 -12.64 -10.49 -34.66
CA LYS A 447 -13.91 -11.15 -34.34
C LYS A 447 -13.88 -11.82 -32.96
N ASN A 448 -12.80 -12.51 -32.64
CA ASN A 448 -12.60 -13.13 -31.33
C ASN A 448 -12.48 -12.10 -30.22
N PHE A 449 -11.78 -10.99 -30.46
CA PHE A 449 -11.74 -9.86 -29.54
C PHE A 449 -13.14 -9.26 -29.32
N ALA A 450 -13.85 -8.92 -30.39
CA ALA A 450 -15.18 -8.35 -30.31
C ALA A 450 -16.16 -9.27 -29.58
N SER A 451 -16.12 -10.57 -29.86
CA SER A 451 -16.95 -11.56 -29.18
C SER A 451 -16.61 -11.69 -27.69
N THR A 452 -15.31 -11.70 -27.35
CA THR A 452 -14.86 -11.76 -25.95
C THR A 452 -15.24 -10.48 -25.19
N PHE A 453 -15.06 -9.31 -25.82
CA PHE A 453 -15.45 -8.03 -25.24
C PHE A 453 -16.97 -7.96 -25.00
N LEU A 454 -17.80 -8.28 -26.01
CA LEU A 454 -19.26 -8.29 -25.86
C LEU A 454 -19.71 -9.30 -24.80
N HIS A 455 -19.08 -10.46 -24.74
CA HIS A 455 -19.35 -11.46 -23.70
C HIS A 455 -18.97 -10.96 -22.30
N GLN A 456 -17.84 -10.30 -22.13
CA GLN A 456 -17.43 -9.72 -20.83
C GLN A 456 -18.35 -8.57 -20.43
N MET A 457 -18.73 -7.70 -21.38
CA MET A 457 -19.74 -6.68 -21.15
C MET A 457 -21.07 -7.29 -20.71
N SER A 458 -21.51 -8.37 -21.36
CA SER A 458 -22.77 -9.05 -21.01
C SER A 458 -22.75 -9.62 -19.58
N ILE A 459 -21.63 -10.21 -19.16
CA ILE A 459 -21.48 -10.76 -17.79
C ILE A 459 -21.58 -9.65 -16.74
N VAL A 460 -20.96 -8.50 -16.98
CA VAL A 460 -21.05 -7.34 -16.08
C VAL A 460 -22.44 -6.73 -16.10
N ALA A 461 -23.04 -6.60 -17.30
CA ALA A 461 -24.34 -5.98 -17.51
C ALA A 461 -25.51 -6.78 -16.93
N VAL A 462 -25.49 -8.13 -17.08
CA VAL A 462 -26.58 -9.02 -16.64
C VAL A 462 -26.58 -9.20 -15.11
N CYS A 463 -25.45 -8.95 -14.43
CA CYS A 463 -25.38 -9.07 -12.97
C CYS A 463 -25.61 -7.71 -12.29
N PRO A 464 -26.80 -7.44 -11.69
CA PRO A 464 -27.14 -6.12 -11.15
C PRO A 464 -26.14 -5.62 -10.09
N SER A 465 -25.65 -6.51 -9.22
CA SER A 465 -24.69 -6.14 -8.18
C SER A 465 -23.32 -5.73 -8.74
N ALA A 466 -22.84 -6.42 -9.78
CA ALA A 466 -21.58 -6.07 -10.43
C ALA A 466 -21.73 -4.76 -11.23
N PHE A 467 -22.79 -4.65 -12.01
CA PHE A 467 -23.11 -3.45 -12.78
C PHE A 467 -23.20 -2.22 -11.87
N LEU A 468 -23.95 -2.34 -10.77
CA LEU A 468 -24.11 -1.25 -9.80
C LEU A 468 -22.76 -0.88 -9.16
N THR A 469 -21.96 -1.88 -8.73
CA THR A 469 -20.65 -1.63 -8.11
C THR A 469 -19.70 -0.95 -9.11
N VAL A 470 -19.64 -1.40 -10.37
CA VAL A 470 -18.78 -0.82 -11.40
C VAL A 470 -19.22 0.60 -11.73
N THR A 471 -20.53 0.84 -11.86
CA THR A 471 -21.10 2.15 -12.15
C THR A 471 -20.86 3.14 -11.00
N ILE A 472 -21.19 2.75 -9.76
CA ILE A 472 -21.00 3.61 -8.59
C ILE A 472 -19.52 3.91 -8.38
N SER A 473 -18.65 2.92 -8.48
CA SER A 473 -17.22 3.16 -8.34
C SER A 473 -16.67 4.07 -9.44
N SER A 474 -17.16 3.96 -10.68
CA SER A 474 -16.77 4.87 -11.76
C SER A 474 -17.22 6.30 -11.48
N LEU A 475 -18.47 6.51 -11.05
CA LEU A 475 -18.95 7.82 -10.65
C LEU A 475 -18.16 8.40 -9.48
N LEU A 476 -17.92 7.61 -8.44
CA LEU A 476 -17.13 8.05 -7.28
C LEU A 476 -15.71 8.43 -7.65
N ILE A 477 -15.03 7.68 -8.52
CA ILE A 477 -13.69 8.01 -9.02
C ILE A 477 -13.70 9.40 -9.68
N TRP A 478 -14.69 9.69 -10.53
CA TRP A 478 -14.78 10.97 -11.19
C TRP A 478 -15.20 12.11 -10.26
N VAL A 479 -16.06 11.83 -9.28
CA VAL A 479 -16.40 12.80 -8.22
C VAL A 479 -15.16 13.14 -7.39
N MET A 480 -14.31 12.15 -7.03
CA MET A 480 -13.06 12.42 -6.34
C MET A 480 -12.09 13.26 -7.19
N ASP A 481 -12.03 13.01 -8.50
CA ASP A 481 -11.18 13.78 -9.42
C ASP A 481 -11.65 15.26 -9.51
N ILE A 482 -12.95 15.49 -9.57
CA ILE A 482 -13.58 16.82 -9.57
C ILE A 482 -13.39 17.51 -8.22
N LEU A 483 -13.61 16.80 -7.11
CA LEU A 483 -13.43 17.34 -5.76
C LEU A 483 -11.96 17.72 -5.51
N THR A 484 -11.02 16.99 -6.07
CA THR A 484 -9.61 17.36 -6.05
C THR A 484 -9.40 18.73 -6.71
N CYS A 485 -9.90 18.92 -7.92
CA CYS A 485 -9.80 20.19 -8.65
C CYS A 485 -10.51 21.33 -7.91
N TYR A 486 -11.69 21.07 -7.34
CA TYR A 486 -12.42 22.04 -6.51
C TYR A 486 -11.58 22.49 -5.29
N LEU A 487 -10.96 21.55 -4.58
CA LEU A 487 -10.12 21.87 -3.43
C LEU A 487 -8.86 22.62 -3.85
N VAL A 488 -8.26 22.27 -4.99
CA VAL A 488 -7.13 23.03 -5.54
C VAL A 488 -7.56 24.46 -5.84
N LEU A 489 -8.70 24.68 -6.50
CA LEU A 489 -9.20 26.03 -6.76
C LEU A 489 -9.48 26.80 -5.45
N LYS A 490 -10.05 26.13 -4.44
CA LYS A 490 -10.33 26.70 -3.13
C LYS A 490 -9.06 27.08 -2.35
N ALA A 491 -7.93 26.45 -2.64
CA ALA A 491 -6.66 26.75 -1.99
C ALA A 491 -6.12 28.14 -2.33
N PHE A 492 -6.65 28.80 -3.37
CA PHE A 492 -6.24 30.13 -3.82
C PHE A 492 -7.26 31.20 -3.39
N PRO A 493 -7.06 31.93 -2.29
CA PRO A 493 -8.01 32.91 -1.75
C PRO A 493 -8.23 34.13 -2.66
N SER A 494 -7.28 34.42 -3.55
CA SER A 494 -7.32 35.56 -4.50
C SER A 494 -8.38 35.43 -5.60
N THR A 495 -9.15 34.34 -5.64
CA THR A 495 -10.18 34.15 -6.67
C THR A 495 -11.34 35.11 -6.54
N GLY A 496 -11.64 35.63 -5.34
CA GLY A 496 -12.80 36.52 -5.09
C GLY A 496 -14.15 35.91 -5.44
N ILE A 497 -14.19 34.61 -5.79
CA ILE A 497 -15.32 33.94 -6.41
C ILE A 497 -16.09 33.14 -5.36
N ASN A 498 -17.43 33.22 -5.42
CA ASN A 498 -18.28 32.37 -4.58
C ASN A 498 -18.28 30.93 -5.12
N LEU A 499 -17.36 30.11 -4.61
CA LEU A 499 -17.17 28.70 -5.01
C LEU A 499 -18.36 27.80 -4.64
N SER A 500 -19.25 28.25 -3.76
CA SER A 500 -20.45 27.48 -3.37
C SER A 500 -21.64 27.71 -4.29
N SER A 501 -21.54 28.60 -5.28
CA SER A 501 -22.60 28.80 -6.26
C SER A 501 -22.76 27.57 -7.16
N THR A 502 -24.01 27.23 -7.50
CA THR A 502 -24.32 26.12 -8.41
C THR A 502 -23.61 26.30 -9.77
N TYR A 503 -23.44 27.55 -10.19
CA TYR A 503 -22.70 27.93 -11.38
C TYR A 503 -21.24 27.47 -11.32
N MET A 504 -20.53 27.79 -10.23
CA MET A 504 -19.13 27.50 -10.10
C MET A 504 -18.88 25.99 -9.97
N ILE A 505 -19.75 25.28 -9.26
CA ILE A 505 -19.71 23.82 -9.17
C ILE A 505 -19.86 23.22 -10.57
N SER A 506 -20.86 23.68 -11.36
CA SER A 506 -21.07 23.21 -12.73
C SER A 506 -19.87 23.50 -13.63
N LEU A 507 -19.25 24.67 -13.49
CA LEU A 507 -18.04 25.03 -14.24
C LEU A 507 -16.86 24.12 -13.95
N ILE A 508 -16.62 23.78 -12.69
CA ILE A 508 -15.54 22.87 -12.28
C ILE A 508 -15.79 21.46 -12.86
N PHE A 509 -17.03 20.97 -12.77
CA PHE A 509 -17.42 19.70 -13.36
C PHE A 509 -17.14 19.68 -14.87
N LEU A 510 -17.51 20.73 -15.57
CA LEU A 510 -17.30 20.86 -17.01
C LEU A 510 -15.80 20.96 -17.36
N ALA A 511 -15.03 21.75 -16.62
CA ALA A 511 -13.61 21.92 -16.82
C ALA A 511 -12.85 20.59 -16.66
N VAL A 512 -13.11 19.87 -15.57
CA VAL A 512 -12.47 18.57 -15.31
C VAL A 512 -12.89 17.54 -16.36
N ALA A 513 -14.16 17.52 -16.78
CA ALA A 513 -14.64 16.61 -17.81
C ALA A 513 -13.94 16.87 -19.16
N ILE A 514 -13.86 18.13 -19.61
CA ILE A 514 -13.20 18.50 -20.87
C ILE A 514 -11.69 18.25 -20.79
N GLY A 515 -11.04 18.59 -19.65
CA GLY A 515 -9.63 18.32 -19.43
C GLY A 515 -9.29 16.82 -19.53
N ASN A 516 -10.12 15.95 -18.96
CA ASN A 516 -9.92 14.51 -19.05
C ASN A 516 -10.27 13.91 -20.43
N ILE A 517 -11.20 14.49 -21.15
CA ILE A 517 -11.42 14.15 -22.56
C ILE A 517 -10.17 14.53 -23.38
N ALA A 518 -9.57 15.69 -23.14
CA ALA A 518 -8.31 16.08 -23.79
C ALA A 518 -7.17 15.09 -23.49
N LYS A 519 -7.08 14.56 -22.26
CA LYS A 519 -6.13 13.47 -21.90
C LYS A 519 -6.36 12.18 -22.70
N THR A 520 -7.54 11.97 -23.25
CA THR A 520 -7.83 10.77 -24.04
C THR A 520 -7.09 10.78 -25.38
N PHE A 521 -6.75 11.96 -25.87
CA PHE A 521 -5.91 12.16 -27.06
C PHE A 521 -4.45 12.40 -26.61
N PRO A 522 -3.61 11.37 -26.53
CA PRO A 522 -2.29 11.49 -25.93
C PRO A 522 -1.28 12.09 -26.93
N ILE A 523 -1.39 13.40 -27.17
CA ILE A 523 -0.48 14.14 -28.03
C ILE A 523 0.87 14.31 -27.32
N THR A 524 0.85 14.49 -25.98
CA THR A 524 2.03 14.69 -25.15
C THR A 524 2.11 13.64 -24.04
N PRO A 525 3.34 13.29 -23.56
CA PRO A 525 3.50 12.42 -22.39
C PRO A 525 2.74 12.99 -21.19
N GLY A 526 1.98 12.13 -20.48
CA GLY A 526 1.17 12.56 -19.35
C GLY A 526 0.10 13.59 -19.66
N ALA A 527 -0.19 13.90 -20.94
CA ALA A 527 -1.08 14.97 -21.39
C ALA A 527 -0.65 16.38 -20.88
N ILE A 528 0.66 16.56 -20.59
CA ILE A 528 1.23 17.84 -20.16
C ILE A 528 1.02 18.87 -21.28
N GLY A 529 0.52 20.05 -20.94
CA GLY A 529 0.13 21.13 -21.82
C GLY A 529 -1.32 21.00 -22.32
N THR A 530 -1.77 19.84 -22.75
CA THR A 530 -3.12 19.66 -23.30
C THR A 530 -4.22 19.72 -22.22
N TYR A 531 -3.94 19.14 -21.05
CA TYR A 531 -4.86 19.19 -19.90
C TYR A 531 -4.97 20.62 -19.34
N GLU A 532 -3.82 21.27 -19.13
CA GLU A 532 -3.75 22.61 -18.57
C GLU A 532 -4.45 23.64 -19.49
N VAL A 533 -4.20 23.58 -20.78
CA VAL A 533 -4.85 24.46 -21.76
C VAL A 533 -6.38 24.24 -21.76
N ALA A 534 -6.82 22.97 -21.75
CA ALA A 534 -8.25 22.66 -21.75
C ALA A 534 -8.95 23.17 -20.48
N LEU A 535 -8.34 22.95 -19.31
CA LEU A 535 -8.90 23.40 -18.02
C LEU A 535 -8.93 24.93 -17.94
N THR A 536 -7.83 25.58 -18.33
CA THR A 536 -7.68 27.04 -18.33
C THR A 536 -8.70 27.70 -19.25
N ALA A 537 -8.91 27.13 -20.45
CA ALA A 537 -9.90 27.65 -21.39
C ALA A 537 -11.33 27.63 -20.83
N VAL A 538 -11.71 26.50 -20.17
CA VAL A 538 -13.07 26.40 -19.60
C VAL A 538 -13.22 27.34 -18.41
N PHE A 539 -12.23 27.43 -17.52
CA PHE A 539 -12.25 28.34 -16.39
C PHE A 539 -12.27 29.82 -16.85
N GLY A 540 -11.48 30.15 -17.88
CA GLY A 540 -11.46 31.48 -18.46
C GLY A 540 -12.82 31.88 -19.08
N LEU A 541 -13.45 30.94 -19.79
CA LEU A 541 -14.82 31.14 -20.28
C LEU A 541 -15.81 31.37 -19.13
N GLY A 542 -15.57 30.78 -17.97
CA GLY A 542 -16.35 30.99 -16.74
C GLY A 542 -15.99 32.23 -15.96
N GLY A 543 -15.16 33.14 -16.49
CA GLY A 543 -14.80 34.40 -15.85
C GLY A 543 -13.71 34.31 -14.77
N ILE A 544 -13.03 33.15 -14.63
CA ILE A 544 -11.85 33.04 -13.77
C ILE A 544 -10.66 33.69 -14.47
N ASN A 545 -9.90 34.51 -13.73
CA ASN A 545 -8.68 35.10 -14.27
C ASN A 545 -7.80 34.02 -14.91
N PRO A 546 -7.35 34.18 -16.17
CA PRO A 546 -6.59 33.16 -16.90
C PRO A 546 -5.30 32.71 -16.18
N GLN A 547 -4.61 33.60 -15.47
CA GLN A 547 -3.40 33.28 -14.71
C GLN A 547 -3.72 32.35 -13.53
N ILE A 548 -4.78 32.65 -12.77
CA ILE A 548 -5.26 31.79 -11.69
C ILE A 548 -5.76 30.46 -12.23
N ALA A 549 -6.55 30.50 -13.30
CA ALA A 549 -7.08 29.29 -13.96
C ALA A 549 -5.95 28.36 -14.40
N PHE A 550 -4.89 28.90 -14.97
CA PHE A 550 -3.72 28.15 -15.41
C PHE A 550 -2.93 27.60 -14.22
N THR A 551 -2.70 28.41 -13.17
CA THR A 551 -2.03 27.96 -11.94
C THR A 551 -2.78 26.79 -11.30
N VAL A 552 -4.10 26.87 -11.19
CA VAL A 552 -4.96 25.80 -10.66
C VAL A 552 -4.84 24.54 -11.52
N ALA A 553 -4.91 24.67 -12.85
CA ALA A 553 -4.80 23.52 -13.76
C ALA A 553 -3.45 22.80 -13.63
N VAL A 554 -2.37 23.57 -13.52
CA VAL A 554 -1.01 23.04 -13.32
C VAL A 554 -0.88 22.30 -11.99
N ILE A 555 -1.35 22.90 -10.89
CA ILE A 555 -1.21 22.29 -9.56
C ILE A 555 -2.07 21.06 -9.43
N ASP A 556 -3.32 21.09 -9.95
CA ASP A 556 -4.19 19.91 -10.00
C ASP A 556 -3.50 18.76 -10.76
N HIS A 557 -2.89 19.06 -11.90
CA HIS A 557 -2.19 18.06 -12.71
C HIS A 557 -0.91 17.54 -12.04
N ILE A 558 -0.14 18.41 -11.40
CA ILE A 558 1.06 18.03 -10.63
C ILE A 558 0.69 17.10 -9.47
N ILE A 559 -0.31 17.44 -8.67
CA ILE A 559 -0.77 16.61 -7.55
C ILE A 559 -1.16 15.22 -8.07
N LYS A 560 -1.97 15.15 -9.12
CA LYS A 560 -2.46 13.90 -9.70
C LYS A 560 -1.32 13.04 -10.26
N ASN A 561 -0.41 13.65 -10.99
CA ASN A 561 0.74 12.94 -11.58
C ASN A 561 1.76 12.52 -10.52
N ALA A 562 2.06 13.36 -9.54
CA ALA A 562 2.99 13.04 -8.46
C ALA A 562 2.48 11.83 -7.64
N ILE A 563 1.21 11.83 -7.23
CA ILE A 563 0.61 10.69 -6.52
C ILE A 563 0.63 9.42 -7.38
N THR A 564 0.33 9.55 -8.67
CA THR A 564 0.37 8.44 -9.62
C THR A 564 1.78 7.85 -9.71
N LEU A 565 2.81 8.68 -9.90
CA LEU A 565 4.20 8.24 -10.02
C LEU A 565 4.72 7.63 -8.73
N ILE A 566 4.46 8.28 -7.58
CA ILE A 566 4.84 7.76 -6.26
C ILE A 566 4.19 6.38 -6.04
N GLY A 567 2.88 6.27 -6.26
CA GLY A 567 2.16 5.01 -6.14
C GLY A 567 2.66 3.93 -7.09
N GLY A 568 3.06 4.31 -8.32
CA GLY A 568 3.66 3.41 -9.29
C GLY A 568 5.01 2.87 -8.88
N VAL A 569 5.88 3.72 -8.33
CA VAL A 569 7.18 3.32 -7.77
C VAL A 569 6.97 2.34 -6.61
N PHE A 570 6.06 2.66 -5.67
CA PHE A 570 5.73 1.77 -4.57
C PHE A 570 5.16 0.43 -5.05
N ALA A 571 4.25 0.46 -6.01
CA ALA A 571 3.66 -0.75 -6.55
C ALA A 571 4.69 -1.62 -7.30
N LEU A 572 5.58 -0.99 -8.09
CA LEU A 572 6.63 -1.69 -8.82
C LEU A 572 7.64 -2.34 -7.89
N SER A 573 8.02 -1.67 -6.79
CA SER A 573 8.92 -2.24 -5.79
C SER A 573 8.38 -3.52 -5.15
N GLY A 574 7.08 -3.73 -5.26
CA GLY A 574 6.38 -4.92 -4.78
C GLY A 574 6.23 -6.05 -5.77
N THR A 575 6.76 -5.89 -6.96
CA THR A 575 6.72 -6.92 -8.00
C THR A 575 8.14 -7.38 -8.33
N ASP A 576 8.29 -8.58 -8.87
CA ASP A 576 9.57 -9.07 -9.40
C ASP A 576 9.85 -8.51 -10.82
N LEU A 577 9.07 -7.54 -11.27
CA LEU A 577 9.17 -6.95 -12.60
C LEU A 577 10.18 -5.79 -12.60
N SER A 578 11.03 -5.73 -13.60
CA SER A 578 11.89 -4.58 -13.83
C SER A 578 11.12 -3.44 -14.51
N LEU A 579 11.53 -2.20 -14.27
CA LEU A 579 10.94 -1.05 -14.94
C LEU A 579 11.05 -1.16 -16.48
N LYS A 580 12.13 -1.76 -16.99
CA LYS A 580 12.34 -2.00 -18.42
C LYS A 580 11.27 -2.94 -19.00
N GLU A 581 10.97 -4.01 -18.30
CA GLU A 581 9.94 -4.96 -18.75
C GLU A 581 8.56 -4.34 -18.77
N VAL A 582 8.28 -3.44 -17.82
CA VAL A 582 6.99 -2.76 -17.72
C VAL A 582 6.83 -1.65 -18.79
N LEU A 583 7.88 -0.86 -19.03
CA LEU A 583 7.82 0.25 -19.98
C LEU A 583 8.01 -0.20 -21.43
N PHE A 584 8.79 -1.25 -21.66
CA PHE A 584 9.15 -1.74 -22.99
C PHE A 584 8.71 -3.21 -23.20
N ALA A 585 7.53 -3.57 -22.67
CA ALA A 585 6.89 -4.85 -23.01
C ALA A 585 6.73 -4.92 -24.53
N ASN A 586 7.77 -5.42 -25.21
CA ASN A 586 7.76 -5.60 -26.66
C ASN A 586 6.74 -6.66 -27.05
N THR A 587 6.13 -6.46 -28.20
CA THR A 587 5.22 -7.43 -28.83
C THR A 587 5.84 -8.82 -29.02
N GLU A 588 7.16 -8.94 -29.00
CA GLU A 588 7.89 -10.22 -29.05
C GLU A 588 7.79 -11.03 -27.74
N THR A 589 7.60 -10.37 -26.59
CA THR A 589 7.40 -11.04 -25.29
C THR A 589 5.92 -11.36 -25.00
N LEU A 590 5.03 -10.94 -25.89
CA LEU A 590 3.58 -11.14 -25.77
C LEU A 590 3.08 -12.35 -26.61
N ASN A 591 3.94 -12.94 -27.46
CA ASN A 591 3.70 -14.21 -28.14
C ASN A 591 4.17 -15.37 -27.27
#